data_da0c7f91ed7b1f557be2cb35c3e595f9
#
_entry.id   da0c7f91ed7b1f557be2cb35c3e595f9
#
_cell.length_a   1.000
_cell.length_b   1.000
_cell.length_c   1.000
_cell.angle_alpha   90.00
_cell.angle_beta   90.00
_cell.angle_gamma   90.00
#
_symmetry.space_group_name_H-M   'P 1'
#
loop_
_entity.id
_entity.type
_entity.pdbx_description
1 polymer ?
#
loop_
_entity_poly.entity_id
_entity_poly.type
_entity_poly.pdbx_seq_one_letter_code
_entity_poly.pdbx_strand_id
1 'polypeptide(L)'
;MNELLYIQVSPEEFFEAFKEITQVPIYHIFIGLVIADVVTGTIKGFVNKQANSTKGLLGILKHLMVVILVLTVTPYLVMLKQDLIADSFIVFFISQYGISFVENWGQIGLPMPEFVRQFFEKINRDKEVIKMEDVKIIVDTPKKEDDI
;
A
#
# COMPACT_ATOMS: atom_id res chain seq x y z
N MET A 1 23.83 21.75 1.02
CA MET A 1 22.42 21.34 1.15
C MET A 1 21.46 22.11 0.21
N ASN A 2 21.89 23.20 -0.43
CA ASN A 2 21.04 24.02 -1.31
C ASN A 2 21.13 23.67 -2.80
N GLU A 3 22.12 22.88 -3.25
CA GLU A 3 22.29 22.56 -4.67
C GLU A 3 21.22 21.60 -5.22
N LEU A 4 20.70 20.71 -4.39
CA LEU A 4 19.65 19.75 -4.80
C LEU A 4 18.30 20.43 -5.13
N LEU A 5 18.06 21.64 -4.60
CA LEU A 5 16.79 22.35 -4.80
C LEU A 5 16.67 23.04 -6.17
N TYR A 6 17.77 23.14 -6.92
CA TYR A 6 17.82 23.86 -8.19
C TYR A 6 18.26 22.99 -9.38
N ILE A 7 18.20 21.65 -9.23
CA ILE A 7 18.46 20.76 -10.35
C ILE A 7 17.34 20.95 -11.38
N GLN A 8 17.70 21.47 -12.53
CA GLN A 8 16.79 21.55 -13.67
C GLN A 8 16.74 20.16 -14.32
N VAL A 9 15.56 19.60 -14.42
CA VAL A 9 15.29 18.30 -15.04
C VAL A 9 14.59 18.54 -16.35
N SER A 10 15.18 18.09 -17.45
CA SER A 10 14.51 18.13 -18.74
C SER A 10 13.45 17.02 -18.86
N PRO A 11 12.40 17.22 -19.67
CA PRO A 11 11.45 16.14 -19.95
C PRO A 11 12.11 14.88 -20.52
N GLU A 12 13.14 15.04 -21.35
CA GLU A 12 13.89 13.95 -21.95
C GLU A 12 14.61 13.11 -20.90
N GLU A 13 15.31 13.74 -19.96
CA GLU A 13 15.99 13.05 -18.86
C GLU A 13 14.99 12.29 -17.97
N PHE A 14 13.83 12.87 -17.69
CA PHE A 14 12.79 12.19 -16.95
C PHE A 14 12.29 10.94 -17.69
N PHE A 15 12.04 11.04 -19.00
CA PHE A 15 11.58 9.90 -19.79
C PHE A 15 12.63 8.78 -19.89
N GLU A 16 13.91 9.11 -19.98
CA GLU A 16 14.97 8.09 -19.95
C GLU A 16 15.03 7.41 -18.57
N ALA A 17 15.01 8.14 -17.48
CA ALA A 17 14.96 7.56 -16.13
C ALA A 17 13.68 6.71 -15.91
N PHE A 18 12.52 7.16 -16.41
CA PHE A 18 11.28 6.39 -16.38
C PHE A 18 11.41 5.08 -17.16
N LYS A 19 11.97 5.12 -18.36
CA LYS A 19 12.21 3.93 -19.16
C LYS A 19 13.18 2.96 -18.47
N GLU A 20 14.23 3.48 -17.85
CA GLU A 20 15.18 2.68 -17.08
C GLU A 20 14.50 1.91 -15.95
N ILE A 21 13.72 2.57 -15.10
CA ILE A 21 13.01 1.90 -14.00
C ILE A 21 12.01 0.86 -14.49
N THR A 22 11.36 1.07 -15.65
CA THR A 22 10.42 0.09 -16.20
C THR A 22 11.08 -1.18 -16.71
N GLN A 23 12.39 -1.22 -16.82
CA GLN A 23 13.15 -2.43 -17.17
C GLN A 23 13.61 -3.23 -15.95
N VAL A 24 13.51 -2.65 -14.75
CA VAL A 24 13.94 -3.30 -13.50
C VAL A 24 12.84 -4.24 -12.99
N PRO A 25 13.13 -5.52 -12.71
CA PRO A 25 12.11 -6.53 -12.35
C PRO A 25 11.27 -6.17 -11.12
N ILE A 26 11.82 -5.41 -10.16
CA ILE A 26 11.11 -5.02 -8.94
C ILE A 26 9.83 -4.21 -9.23
N TYR A 27 9.83 -3.38 -10.30
CA TYR A 27 8.64 -2.63 -10.70
C TYR A 27 7.58 -3.53 -11.35
N HIS A 28 7.98 -4.58 -12.06
CA HIS A 28 7.05 -5.60 -12.56
C HIS A 28 6.40 -6.36 -11.41
N ILE A 29 7.18 -6.71 -10.37
CA ILE A 29 6.65 -7.34 -9.15
C ILE A 29 5.64 -6.41 -8.47
N PHE A 30 5.97 -5.13 -8.33
CA PHE A 30 5.07 -4.13 -7.75
C PHE A 30 3.74 -4.07 -8.52
N ILE A 31 3.77 -3.87 -9.83
CA ILE A 31 2.56 -3.81 -10.66
C ILE A 31 1.77 -5.12 -10.59
N GLY A 32 2.45 -6.27 -10.63
CA GLY A 32 1.83 -7.59 -10.47
C GLY A 32 1.09 -7.73 -9.15
N LEU A 33 1.68 -7.26 -8.03
CA LEU A 33 1.04 -7.27 -6.72
C LEU A 33 -0.15 -6.31 -6.64
N VAL A 34 -0.07 -5.12 -7.24
CA VAL A 34 -1.21 -4.19 -7.33
C VAL A 34 -2.38 -4.85 -8.05
N ILE A 35 -2.12 -5.48 -9.20
CA ILE A 35 -3.16 -6.17 -9.97
C ILE A 35 -3.75 -7.33 -9.15
N ALA A 36 -2.90 -8.15 -8.54
CA ALA A 36 -3.33 -9.28 -7.72
C ALA A 36 -4.19 -8.83 -6.53
N ASP A 37 -3.83 -7.74 -5.87
CA ASP A 37 -4.60 -7.18 -4.75
C ASP A 37 -5.97 -6.65 -5.20
N VAL A 38 -6.04 -5.91 -6.31
CA VAL A 38 -7.31 -5.43 -6.89
C VAL A 38 -8.22 -6.61 -7.24
N VAL A 39 -7.68 -7.64 -7.89
CA VAL A 39 -8.45 -8.83 -8.28
C VAL A 39 -8.96 -9.58 -7.05
N THR A 40 -8.09 -9.88 -6.09
CA THR A 40 -8.50 -10.61 -4.88
C THR A 40 -9.44 -9.79 -4.01
N GLY A 41 -9.21 -8.47 -3.87
CA GLY A 41 -10.12 -7.58 -3.15
C GLY A 41 -11.51 -7.51 -3.78
N THR A 42 -11.57 -7.52 -5.11
CA THR A 42 -12.85 -7.56 -5.85
C THR A 42 -13.57 -8.89 -5.63
N ILE A 43 -12.89 -10.03 -5.76
CA ILE A 43 -13.44 -11.37 -5.51
C ILE A 43 -13.96 -11.46 -4.07
N LYS A 44 -13.18 -11.00 -3.09
CA LYS A 44 -13.60 -10.94 -1.68
C LYS A 44 -14.90 -10.17 -1.50
N GLY A 45 -15.06 -9.03 -2.17
CA GLY A 45 -16.28 -8.23 -2.14
C GLY A 45 -17.51 -9.01 -2.61
N PHE A 46 -17.36 -9.82 -3.66
CA PHE A 46 -18.44 -10.70 -4.15
C PHE A 46 -18.72 -11.86 -3.21
N VAL A 47 -17.70 -12.57 -2.74
CA VAL A 47 -17.83 -13.71 -1.82
C VAL A 47 -18.54 -13.30 -0.53
N ASN A 48 -18.20 -12.15 0.03
CA ASN A 48 -18.78 -11.64 1.27
C ASN A 48 -20.11 -10.89 1.08
N LYS A 49 -20.67 -10.88 -0.14
CA LYS A 49 -21.92 -10.17 -0.48
C LYS A 49 -21.89 -8.68 -0.13
N GLN A 50 -20.71 -8.07 -0.13
CA GLN A 50 -20.49 -6.65 0.18
C GLN A 50 -20.10 -5.86 -1.09
N ALA A 51 -20.27 -6.46 -2.26
CA ALA A 51 -19.95 -5.81 -3.52
C ALA A 51 -20.79 -4.55 -3.70
N ASN A 52 -20.12 -3.42 -3.88
CA ASN A 52 -20.73 -2.13 -4.16
C ASN A 52 -19.87 -1.42 -5.22
N SER A 53 -20.50 -1.04 -6.33
CA SER A 53 -19.79 -0.44 -7.47
C SER A 53 -19.06 0.85 -7.12
N THR A 54 -19.64 1.71 -6.28
CA THR A 54 -18.98 2.95 -5.83
C THR A 54 -17.75 2.66 -4.98
N LYS A 55 -17.85 1.71 -4.02
CA LYS A 55 -16.70 1.29 -3.20
C LYS A 55 -15.61 0.63 -4.05
N GLY A 56 -16.01 -0.19 -5.03
CA GLY A 56 -15.08 -0.82 -5.96
C GLY A 56 -14.33 0.19 -6.81
N LEU A 57 -15.04 1.17 -7.38
CA LEU A 57 -14.42 2.25 -8.16
C LEU A 57 -13.45 3.08 -7.32
N LEU A 58 -13.84 3.47 -6.11
CA LEU A 58 -12.96 4.21 -5.19
C LEU A 58 -11.72 3.39 -4.80
N GLY A 59 -11.87 2.07 -4.65
CA GLY A 59 -10.75 1.16 -4.44
C GLY A 59 -9.77 1.21 -5.61
N ILE A 60 -10.24 1.02 -6.83
CA ILE A 60 -9.42 1.09 -8.05
C ILE A 60 -8.71 2.44 -8.19
N LEU A 61 -9.40 3.55 -7.93
CA LEU A 61 -8.80 4.88 -7.97
C LEU A 61 -7.65 5.04 -6.97
N LYS A 62 -7.78 4.50 -5.75
CA LYS A 62 -6.68 4.53 -4.76
C LYS A 62 -5.45 3.78 -5.26
N HIS A 63 -5.63 2.59 -5.83
CA HIS A 63 -4.52 1.82 -6.39
C HIS A 63 -3.88 2.54 -7.58
N LEU A 64 -4.68 3.14 -8.46
CA LEU A 64 -4.18 3.94 -9.58
C LEU A 64 -3.35 5.13 -9.09
N MET A 65 -3.80 5.84 -8.05
CA MET A 65 -3.03 6.94 -7.44
C MET A 65 -1.68 6.47 -6.91
N VAL A 66 -1.61 5.30 -6.26
CA VAL A 66 -0.33 4.75 -5.77
C VAL A 66 0.58 4.38 -6.93
N VAL A 67 0.06 3.77 -7.99
CA VAL A 67 0.87 3.46 -9.19
C VAL A 67 1.43 4.74 -9.80
N ILE A 68 0.59 5.77 -9.99
CA ILE A 68 1.04 7.08 -10.51
C ILE A 68 2.12 7.68 -9.60
N LEU A 69 1.91 7.63 -8.28
CA LEU A 69 2.87 8.15 -7.31
C LEU A 69 4.22 7.46 -7.44
N VAL A 70 4.25 6.12 -7.45
CA VAL A 70 5.49 5.35 -7.54
C VAL A 70 6.19 5.62 -8.87
N LEU A 71 5.46 5.55 -9.99
CA LEU A 71 6.03 5.75 -11.32
C LEU A 71 6.46 7.21 -11.60
N THR A 72 5.96 8.16 -10.82
CA THR A 72 6.38 9.57 -10.94
C THR A 72 7.55 9.88 -10.02
N VAL A 73 7.48 9.47 -8.74
CA VAL A 73 8.48 9.84 -7.74
C VAL A 73 9.80 9.11 -7.96
N THR A 74 9.75 7.83 -8.33
CA THR A 74 10.97 7.02 -8.44
C THR A 74 11.96 7.51 -9.49
N PRO A 75 11.55 7.90 -10.73
CA PRO A 75 12.51 8.46 -11.70
C PRO A 75 13.25 9.68 -11.15
N TYR A 76 12.55 10.57 -10.44
CA TYR A 76 13.21 11.73 -9.82
C TYR A 76 14.22 11.31 -8.75
N LEU A 77 13.92 10.30 -7.93
CA LEU A 77 14.86 9.80 -6.93
C LEU A 77 16.12 9.22 -7.58
N VAL A 78 15.96 8.46 -8.67
CA VAL A 78 17.08 7.90 -9.45
C VAL A 78 17.93 9.03 -10.07
N MET A 79 17.29 10.03 -10.69
CA MET A 79 17.98 11.19 -11.25
C MET A 79 18.76 11.99 -10.21
N LEU A 80 18.24 12.08 -8.99
CA LEU A 80 18.89 12.70 -7.84
C LEU A 80 19.96 11.80 -7.20
N LYS A 81 20.24 10.62 -7.77
CA LYS A 81 21.17 9.61 -7.25
C LYS A 81 20.83 9.17 -5.81
N GLN A 82 19.54 9.08 -5.52
CA GLN A 82 19.00 8.64 -4.24
C GLN A 82 18.48 7.19 -4.36
N ASP A 83 19.29 6.29 -4.91
CA ASP A 83 18.92 4.93 -5.23
C ASP A 83 18.41 4.16 -4.01
N LEU A 84 19.07 4.32 -2.85
CA LEU A 84 18.62 3.68 -1.61
C LEU A 84 17.20 4.13 -1.18
N ILE A 85 16.88 5.41 -1.38
CA ILE A 85 15.55 5.93 -1.07
C ILE A 85 14.54 5.40 -2.10
N ALA A 86 14.90 5.35 -3.38
CA ALA A 86 14.06 4.79 -4.44
C ALA A 86 13.74 3.32 -4.18
N ASP A 87 14.75 2.51 -3.84
CA ASP A 87 14.60 1.09 -3.51
C ASP A 87 13.73 0.89 -2.26
N SER A 88 13.97 1.66 -1.21
CA SER A 88 13.18 1.60 0.03
C SER A 88 11.72 1.97 -0.22
N PHE A 89 11.48 2.97 -1.07
CA PHE A 89 10.15 3.44 -1.44
C PHE A 89 9.34 2.37 -2.18
N ILE A 90 9.93 1.71 -3.18
CA ILE A 90 9.24 0.64 -3.91
C ILE A 90 9.04 -0.60 -3.03
N VAL A 91 10.02 -0.99 -2.22
CA VAL A 91 9.92 -2.14 -1.29
C VAL A 91 8.82 -1.92 -0.26
N PHE A 92 8.64 -0.68 0.22
CA PHE A 92 7.53 -0.33 1.10
C PHE A 92 6.18 -0.66 0.45
N PHE A 93 5.93 -0.23 -0.78
CA PHE A 93 4.67 -0.53 -1.47
C PHE A 93 4.51 -2.02 -1.81
N ILE A 94 5.58 -2.70 -2.23
CA ILE A 94 5.57 -4.16 -2.43
C ILE A 94 5.12 -4.87 -1.15
N SER A 95 5.65 -4.47 0.00
CA SER A 95 5.28 -5.04 1.30
C SER A 95 3.81 -4.79 1.64
N GLN A 96 3.31 -3.57 1.43
CA GLN A 96 1.91 -3.22 1.67
C GLN A 96 0.94 -4.03 0.79
N TYR A 97 1.22 -4.09 -0.52
CA TYR A 97 0.39 -4.87 -1.45
C TYR A 97 0.51 -6.37 -1.22
N GLY A 98 1.70 -6.87 -0.86
CA GLY A 98 1.89 -8.27 -0.48
C GLY A 98 1.05 -8.67 0.72
N ILE A 99 1.03 -7.86 1.77
CA ILE A 99 0.20 -8.08 2.97
C ILE A 99 -1.28 -8.06 2.59
N SER A 100 -1.74 -7.01 1.88
CA SER A 100 -3.14 -6.88 1.47
C SER A 100 -3.61 -8.05 0.60
N PHE A 101 -2.78 -8.46 -0.37
CA PHE A 101 -3.05 -9.62 -1.22
C PHE A 101 -3.26 -10.89 -0.39
N VAL A 102 -2.37 -11.19 0.55
CA VAL A 102 -2.46 -12.39 1.38
C VAL A 102 -3.65 -12.34 2.33
N GLU A 103 -3.99 -11.17 2.90
CA GLU A 103 -5.22 -10.98 3.67
C GLU A 103 -6.47 -11.26 2.82
N ASN A 104 -6.55 -10.72 1.61
CA ASN A 104 -7.65 -10.95 0.68
C ASN A 104 -7.76 -12.42 0.28
N TRP A 105 -6.61 -13.06 -0.01
CA TRP A 105 -6.52 -14.49 -0.34
C TRP A 105 -7.12 -15.39 0.75
N GLY A 106 -6.74 -15.12 2.01
CA GLY A 106 -7.27 -15.84 3.16
C GLY A 106 -8.78 -15.64 3.36
N GLN A 107 -9.27 -14.40 3.16
CA GLN A 107 -10.70 -14.07 3.31
C GLN A 107 -11.59 -14.64 2.19
N ILE A 108 -11.02 -14.96 1.02
CA ILE A 108 -11.72 -15.68 -0.05
C ILE A 108 -11.87 -17.18 0.28
N GLY A 109 -11.10 -17.68 1.27
CA GLY A 109 -11.10 -19.10 1.66
C GLY A 109 -10.20 -19.97 0.79
N LEU A 110 -9.25 -19.39 0.08
CA LEU A 110 -8.28 -20.13 -0.71
C LEU A 110 -7.23 -20.83 0.18
N PRO A 111 -6.69 -21.98 -0.24
CA PRO A 111 -5.70 -22.71 0.54
C PRO A 111 -4.46 -21.87 0.78
N MET A 112 -4.00 -21.83 2.01
CA MET A 112 -2.87 -21.04 2.46
C MET A 112 -1.91 -21.92 3.27
N PRO A 113 -0.58 -21.81 3.07
CA PRO A 113 0.38 -22.49 3.92
C PRO A 113 0.19 -22.12 5.39
N GLU A 114 0.32 -23.10 6.27
CA GLU A 114 0.04 -22.94 7.71
C GLU A 114 0.83 -21.82 8.36
N PHE A 115 2.12 -21.67 8.01
CA PHE A 115 2.97 -20.60 8.55
C PHE A 115 2.47 -19.18 8.18
N VAL A 116 1.89 -19.02 6.97
CA VAL A 116 1.31 -17.76 6.52
C VAL A 116 0.03 -17.49 7.31
N ARG A 117 -0.82 -18.49 7.48
CA ARG A 117 -2.06 -18.38 8.27
C ARG A 117 -1.78 -17.94 9.71
N GLN A 118 -0.84 -18.60 10.38
CA GLN A 118 -0.43 -18.27 11.75
C GLN A 118 0.10 -16.84 11.89
N PHE A 119 0.87 -16.37 10.91
CA PHE A 119 1.37 -15.00 10.87
C PHE A 119 0.21 -13.98 10.81
N PHE A 120 -0.78 -14.21 9.95
CA PHE A 120 -1.95 -13.31 9.85
C PHE A 120 -2.88 -13.38 11.05
N GLU A 121 -3.09 -14.56 11.63
CA GLU A 121 -3.84 -14.72 12.88
C GLU A 121 -3.19 -13.94 14.03
N LYS A 122 -1.88 -13.93 14.10
CA LYS A 122 -1.13 -13.14 15.08
C LYS A 122 -1.33 -11.63 14.86
N ILE A 123 -1.15 -11.14 13.62
CA ILE A 123 -1.36 -9.73 13.29
C ILE A 123 -2.79 -9.27 13.60
N ASN A 124 -3.78 -10.08 13.26
CA ASN A 124 -5.18 -9.73 13.51
C ASN A 124 -5.48 -9.69 15.02
N ARG A 125 -4.93 -10.60 15.79
CA ARG A 125 -5.04 -10.61 17.25
C ARG A 125 -4.43 -9.35 17.88
N ASP A 126 -3.25 -8.97 17.41
CA ASP A 126 -2.57 -7.75 17.90
C ASP A 126 -3.37 -6.48 17.55
N LYS A 127 -3.97 -6.43 16.36
CA LYS A 127 -4.89 -5.33 15.95
C LYS A 127 -6.15 -5.25 16.84
N GLU A 128 -6.72 -6.39 17.23
CA GLU A 128 -7.88 -6.43 18.12
C GLU A 128 -7.53 -5.96 19.53
N VAL A 129 -6.35 -6.33 20.05
CA VAL A 129 -5.87 -5.88 21.36
C VAL A 129 -5.69 -4.37 21.37
N ILE A 130 -5.02 -3.79 20.36
CA ILE A 130 -4.83 -2.34 20.26
C ILE A 130 -6.17 -1.62 20.20
N LYS A 131 -7.12 -2.13 19.42
CA LYS A 131 -8.46 -1.53 19.29
C LYS A 131 -9.25 -1.57 20.59
N MET A 132 -9.09 -2.61 21.40
CA MET A 132 -9.71 -2.70 22.72
C MET A 132 -9.07 -1.74 23.74
N GLU A 133 -7.76 -1.52 23.65
CA GLU A 133 -7.05 -0.55 24.47
C GLU A 133 -7.49 0.88 24.14
N ASP A 134 -7.58 1.23 22.85
CA ASP A 134 -8.06 2.54 22.40
C ASP A 134 -9.48 2.81 22.90
N VAL A 135 -10.37 1.81 22.84
CA VAL A 135 -11.75 1.93 23.36
C VAL A 135 -11.77 2.14 24.87
N LYS A 136 -10.93 1.45 25.63
CA LYS A 136 -10.83 1.65 27.08
C LYS A 136 -10.35 3.05 27.43
N ILE A 137 -9.35 3.58 26.73
CA ILE A 137 -8.85 4.94 26.95
C ILE A 137 -9.96 5.97 26.70
N ILE A 138 -10.79 5.78 25.67
CA ILE A 138 -11.90 6.70 25.37
C ILE A 138 -13.00 6.64 26.45
N VAL A 139 -13.27 5.46 26.99
CA VAL A 139 -14.30 5.26 28.02
C VAL A 139 -13.85 5.81 29.39
N ASP A 140 -12.55 5.69 29.71
CA ASP A 140 -11.99 6.16 31.01
C ASP A 140 -11.63 7.64 31.00
N THR A 141 -11.76 8.35 29.89
CA THR A 141 -11.59 9.82 29.86
C THR A 141 -12.87 10.47 30.42
N PRO A 142 -12.83 11.15 31.57
CA PRO A 142 -14.03 11.81 32.13
C PRO A 142 -14.49 12.86 31.11
N LYS A 143 -15.78 12.80 30.76
CA LYS A 143 -16.44 13.92 30.07
C LYS A 143 -16.17 15.18 30.88
N LYS A 144 -15.48 16.16 30.32
CA LYS A 144 -15.50 17.52 30.83
C LYS A 144 -16.95 17.93 30.81
N GLU A 145 -17.55 18.05 31.98
CA GLU A 145 -18.76 18.85 32.19
C GLU A 145 -18.39 20.27 31.76
N ASP A 146 -18.92 20.71 30.64
CA ASP A 146 -18.95 22.11 30.28
C ASP A 146 -19.91 22.75 31.25
N ASP A 147 -19.36 23.40 32.27
CA ASP A 147 -20.09 24.29 33.18
C ASP A 147 -20.66 25.45 32.37
N ILE A 148 -21.99 25.53 32.35
CA ILE A 148 -22.93 26.65 32.33
C ILE A 148 -22.36 28.05 32.02
#